data_486e28ad6279d5dc4a17ab066a98421e
#
_entry.id   486e28ad6279d5dc4a17ab066a98421e
#
_cell.length_a   1.000
_cell.length_b   1.000
_cell.length_c   1.000
_cell.angle_alpha   90.00
_cell.angle_beta   90.00
_cell.angle_gamma   90.00
#
_symmetry.space_group_name_H-M   'P 1'
#
loop_
_entity.id
_entity.type
_entity.pdbx_description
1 polymer ?
#
loop_
_entity_poly.entity_id
_entity_poly.type
_entity_poly.pdbx_seq_one_letter_code
_entity_poly.pdbx_strand_id
1 'polypeptide(L)'
;MSHLTQFQTYLLLSILKLIVVLVITLTAVAYTVLLERKVLGRMQNRWGPSRVGPFGLLQPLADGIKLFLKEDLLPFASERPLFIVAPIIALTCALVSIAVVPFGAFTPVTVNGVSVDMFNVANVNIGLLVILGITSIGVYGIALSGWSSNNKFALLGSLRATSQMISYELALGLSLVGVVLRAQSLNLRDIVASQSGHGMRSWNIFGGLQFVAFFIYLMAAYAETNRSPFDLPEAESELVAGYHTEYSSMKFAMFFMAEYANMITVSCVATLLFFGGPSSPLGHLLPDNFGGPILTAVFPILWFVLKVLAFLLLYIWVRGTLPRFRYDQLMGFGWKFLLPIAMLNIIATSLILALRAGPA
;
A
#
# COMPACT_ATOMS: atom_id res chain seq x y z
N MET A 1 -35.49 -7.79 -19.66
CA MET A 1 -34.63 -7.16 -18.60
C MET A 1 -35.03 -5.70 -18.52
N SER A 2 -36.17 -5.49 -17.86
CA SER A 2 -36.94 -4.24 -17.89
C SER A 2 -36.59 -3.41 -16.65
N HIS A 3 -36.20 -2.17 -16.90
CA HIS A 3 -36.38 -1.01 -16.01
C HIS A 3 -35.74 -1.04 -14.61
N LEU A 4 -34.47 -1.42 -14.52
CA LEU A 4 -33.65 -0.94 -13.42
C LEU A 4 -33.60 0.59 -13.52
N THR A 5 -34.01 1.29 -12.48
CA THR A 5 -33.83 2.75 -12.44
C THR A 5 -32.33 3.08 -12.52
N GLN A 6 -31.98 4.27 -13.03
CA GLN A 6 -30.57 4.69 -13.15
C GLN A 6 -29.81 4.55 -11.81
N PHE A 7 -30.49 4.79 -10.69
CA PHE A 7 -29.95 4.61 -9.37
C PHE A 7 -29.62 3.14 -9.04
N GLN A 8 -30.51 2.22 -9.39
CA GLN A 8 -30.29 0.78 -9.17
C GLN A 8 -29.15 0.23 -10.02
N THR A 9 -29.02 0.69 -11.27
CA THR A 9 -27.88 0.31 -12.13
C THR A 9 -26.56 0.86 -11.60
N TYR A 10 -26.55 2.10 -11.12
CA TYR A 10 -25.36 2.69 -10.50
C TYR A 10 -24.93 1.91 -9.24
N LEU A 11 -25.88 1.61 -8.35
CA LEU A 11 -25.61 0.87 -7.11
C LEU A 11 -25.10 -0.55 -7.39
N LEU A 12 -25.73 -1.25 -8.32
CA LEU A 12 -25.32 -2.60 -8.72
C LEU A 12 -23.90 -2.61 -9.32
N LEU A 13 -23.58 -1.67 -10.20
CA LEU A 13 -22.25 -1.54 -10.80
C LEU A 13 -21.19 -1.16 -9.76
N SER A 14 -21.53 -0.31 -8.77
CA SER A 14 -20.63 0.08 -7.69
C SER A 14 -20.30 -1.10 -6.76
N ILE A 15 -21.32 -1.89 -6.39
CA ILE A 15 -21.13 -3.11 -5.59
C ILE A 15 -20.28 -4.13 -6.36
N LEU A 16 -20.58 -4.35 -7.65
CA LEU A 16 -19.81 -5.27 -8.49
C LEU A 16 -18.33 -4.85 -8.57
N LYS A 17 -18.06 -3.56 -8.79
CA LYS A 17 -16.69 -3.03 -8.78
C LYS A 17 -15.98 -3.27 -7.45
N LEU A 18 -16.67 -2.99 -6.34
CA LEU A 18 -16.12 -3.21 -5.00
C LEU A 18 -15.72 -4.67 -4.80
N ILE A 19 -16.60 -5.61 -5.17
CA ILE A 19 -16.33 -7.05 -5.05
C ILE A 19 -15.14 -7.44 -5.93
N VAL A 20 -15.09 -6.98 -7.18
CA VAL A 20 -14.00 -7.29 -8.12
C VAL A 20 -12.66 -6.77 -7.59
N VAL A 21 -12.61 -5.52 -7.14
CA VAL A 21 -11.38 -4.93 -6.58
C VAL A 21 -10.94 -5.66 -5.32
N LEU A 22 -11.88 -6.03 -4.43
CA LEU A 22 -11.58 -6.78 -3.21
C LEU A 22 -10.99 -8.16 -3.55
N VAL A 23 -11.59 -8.91 -4.48
CA VAL A 23 -11.09 -10.22 -4.93
C VAL A 23 -9.70 -10.09 -5.55
N ILE A 24 -9.49 -9.10 -6.43
CA ILE A 24 -8.19 -8.85 -7.06
C ILE A 24 -7.13 -8.52 -5.99
N THR A 25 -7.47 -7.68 -5.02
CA THR A 25 -6.56 -7.28 -3.93
C THR A 25 -6.18 -8.46 -3.05
N LEU A 26 -7.15 -9.25 -2.59
CA LEU A 26 -6.88 -10.44 -1.78
C LEU A 26 -6.05 -11.48 -2.55
N THR A 27 -6.33 -11.63 -3.84
CA THR A 27 -5.53 -12.49 -4.72
C THR A 27 -4.11 -11.95 -4.87
N ALA A 28 -3.93 -10.65 -5.09
CA ALA A 28 -2.63 -10.01 -5.18
C ALA A 28 -1.82 -10.18 -3.87
N VAL A 29 -2.46 -10.00 -2.70
CA VAL A 29 -1.86 -10.26 -1.39
C VAL A 29 -1.35 -11.70 -1.29
N ALA A 30 -2.19 -12.68 -1.63
CA ALA A 30 -1.84 -14.09 -1.57
C ALA A 30 -0.67 -14.45 -2.51
N TYR A 31 -0.68 -13.93 -3.74
CA TYR A 31 0.42 -14.16 -4.69
C TYR A 31 1.69 -13.36 -4.37
N THR A 32 1.59 -12.22 -3.67
CA THR A 32 2.77 -11.49 -3.18
C THR A 32 3.54 -12.32 -2.17
N VAL A 33 2.86 -13.06 -1.27
CA VAL A 33 3.50 -14.00 -0.35
C VAL A 33 4.23 -15.11 -1.10
N LEU A 34 3.62 -15.66 -2.14
CA LEU A 34 4.26 -16.67 -2.99
C LEU A 34 5.50 -16.12 -3.71
N LEU A 35 5.37 -14.93 -4.29
CA LEU A 35 6.45 -14.23 -4.98
C LEU A 35 7.63 -14.01 -4.05
N GLU A 36 7.37 -13.53 -2.83
CA GLU A 36 8.40 -13.32 -1.82
C GLU A 36 9.14 -14.62 -1.48
N ARG A 37 8.42 -15.70 -1.18
CA ARG A 37 9.02 -17.01 -0.89
C ARG A 37 9.87 -17.55 -2.05
N LYS A 38 9.46 -17.29 -3.30
CA LYS A 38 10.22 -17.70 -4.48
C LYS A 38 11.46 -16.88 -4.72
N VAL A 39 11.34 -15.56 -4.63
CA VAL A 39 12.47 -14.64 -4.86
C VAL A 39 13.52 -14.83 -3.76
N LEU A 40 13.12 -14.85 -2.47
CA LEU A 40 14.04 -15.13 -1.36
C LEU A 40 14.69 -16.52 -1.49
N GLY A 41 13.93 -17.54 -1.91
CA GLY A 41 14.49 -18.85 -2.17
C GLY A 41 15.61 -18.80 -3.21
N ARG A 42 15.42 -18.09 -4.32
CA ARG A 42 16.44 -17.91 -5.36
C ARG A 42 17.67 -17.14 -4.87
N MET A 43 17.43 -16.07 -4.08
CA MET A 43 18.53 -15.29 -3.47
C MET A 43 19.36 -16.14 -2.49
N GLN A 44 18.72 -17.08 -1.80
CA GLN A 44 19.35 -18.00 -0.85
C GLN A 44 19.87 -19.28 -1.50
N ASN A 45 19.89 -19.35 -2.82
CA ASN A 45 20.33 -20.51 -3.62
C ASN A 45 19.55 -21.80 -3.32
N ARG A 46 18.25 -21.68 -2.99
CA ARG A 46 17.32 -22.78 -2.74
C ARG A 46 16.03 -22.65 -3.55
N TRP A 47 15.34 -23.75 -3.77
CA TRP A 47 14.04 -23.73 -4.44
C TRP A 47 12.95 -23.24 -3.48
N GLY A 48 12.13 -22.29 -3.96
CA GLY A 48 10.90 -21.87 -3.28
C GLY A 48 9.79 -22.92 -3.40
N PRO A 49 8.56 -22.64 -2.93
CA PRO A 49 7.42 -23.56 -3.04
C PRO A 49 7.18 -23.99 -4.49
N SER A 50 7.22 -25.31 -4.76
CA SER A 50 7.08 -25.83 -6.12
C SER A 50 6.16 -27.06 -6.23
N ARG A 51 5.78 -27.69 -5.08
CA ARG A 51 5.08 -28.98 -5.07
C ARG A 51 3.56 -28.86 -5.18
N VAL A 52 2.95 -27.77 -4.70
CA VAL A 52 1.49 -27.62 -4.67
C VAL A 52 1.02 -26.95 -5.98
N GLY A 53 0.48 -27.77 -6.89
CA GLY A 53 0.11 -27.36 -8.24
C GLY A 53 1.30 -27.08 -9.16
N PRO A 54 1.07 -26.69 -10.43
CA PRO A 54 2.14 -26.40 -11.36
C PRO A 54 2.98 -25.22 -10.85
N PHE A 55 4.28 -25.47 -10.69
CA PHE A 55 5.24 -24.48 -10.17
C PHE A 55 4.88 -23.87 -8.80
N GLY A 56 4.04 -24.54 -7.99
CA GLY A 56 3.63 -24.04 -6.67
C GLY A 56 2.58 -22.91 -6.70
N LEU A 57 1.89 -22.72 -7.83
CA LEU A 57 0.88 -21.64 -7.97
C LEU A 57 -0.34 -21.83 -7.05
N LEU A 58 -0.65 -23.05 -6.62
CA LEU A 58 -1.75 -23.33 -5.68
C LEU A 58 -1.33 -23.22 -4.21
N GLN A 59 -0.08 -22.87 -3.91
CA GLN A 59 0.42 -22.74 -2.54
C GLN A 59 -0.38 -21.71 -1.69
N PRO A 60 -0.73 -20.52 -2.22
CA PRO A 60 -1.53 -19.58 -1.43
C PRO A 60 -2.90 -20.13 -1.03
N LEU A 61 -3.52 -20.91 -1.89
CA LEU A 61 -4.80 -21.57 -1.60
C LEU A 61 -4.64 -22.63 -0.50
N ALA A 62 -3.58 -23.43 -0.57
CA ALA A 62 -3.28 -24.43 0.46
C ALA A 62 -2.97 -23.76 1.82
N ASP A 63 -2.24 -22.65 1.82
CA ASP A 63 -1.94 -21.87 3.03
C ASP A 63 -3.23 -21.26 3.61
N GLY A 64 -4.15 -20.77 2.78
CA GLY A 64 -5.46 -20.28 3.20
C GLY A 64 -6.32 -21.36 3.84
N ILE A 65 -6.46 -22.54 3.18
CA ILE A 65 -7.21 -23.68 3.72
C ILE A 65 -6.63 -24.13 5.07
N LYS A 66 -5.30 -24.23 5.15
CA LYS A 66 -4.61 -24.60 6.40
C LYS A 66 -4.94 -23.65 7.55
N LEU A 67 -4.90 -22.34 7.30
CA LEU A 67 -5.21 -21.33 8.32
C LEU A 67 -6.70 -21.33 8.70
N PHE A 68 -7.58 -21.62 7.75
CA PHE A 68 -9.01 -21.71 8.01
C PHE A 68 -9.40 -22.95 8.86
N LEU A 69 -8.72 -24.08 8.61
CA LEU A 69 -8.96 -25.34 9.35
C LEU A 69 -8.20 -25.40 10.68
N LYS A 70 -7.26 -24.49 10.92
CA LYS A 70 -6.48 -24.47 12.17
C LYS A 70 -7.36 -24.06 13.33
N GLU A 71 -7.17 -24.67 14.50
CA GLU A 71 -7.87 -24.32 15.73
C GLU A 71 -7.65 -22.86 16.13
N ASP A 72 -8.75 -22.17 16.42
CA ASP A 72 -8.75 -20.77 16.88
C ASP A 72 -8.62 -20.71 18.39
N LEU A 73 -7.43 -20.42 18.86
CA LEU A 73 -7.12 -20.34 20.29
C LEU A 73 -7.45 -18.93 20.81
N LEU A 74 -8.15 -18.90 21.94
CA LEU A 74 -8.42 -17.69 22.72
C LEU A 74 -7.76 -17.86 24.10
N PRO A 75 -6.68 -17.11 24.42
CA PRO A 75 -6.05 -17.18 25.73
C PRO A 75 -7.03 -16.82 26.83
N PHE A 76 -7.02 -17.57 27.93
CA PHE A 76 -7.97 -17.38 29.04
C PHE A 76 -7.88 -15.97 29.65
N ALA A 77 -6.69 -15.38 29.70
CA ALA A 77 -6.45 -14.07 30.29
C ALA A 77 -6.68 -12.91 29.32
N SER A 78 -7.06 -13.16 28.04
CA SER A 78 -7.24 -12.11 27.03
C SER A 78 -8.62 -11.44 27.14
N GLU A 79 -8.66 -10.13 26.79
CA GLU A 79 -9.93 -9.39 26.65
C GLU A 79 -10.58 -9.74 25.32
N ARG A 80 -11.50 -10.70 25.32
CA ARG A 80 -12.12 -11.30 24.13
C ARG A 80 -12.63 -10.30 23.09
N PRO A 81 -13.41 -9.24 23.41
CA PRO A 81 -13.95 -8.35 22.38
C PRO A 81 -12.84 -7.59 21.67
N LEU A 82 -11.86 -7.05 22.38
CA LEU A 82 -10.75 -6.33 21.79
C LEU A 82 -9.82 -7.26 20.98
N PHE A 83 -9.61 -8.48 21.49
CA PHE A 83 -8.81 -9.50 20.81
C PHE A 83 -9.37 -9.92 19.45
N ILE A 84 -10.72 -9.91 19.28
CA ILE A 84 -11.37 -10.20 18.00
C ILE A 84 -11.40 -8.97 17.09
N VAL A 85 -11.65 -7.78 17.65
CA VAL A 85 -11.80 -6.54 16.87
C VAL A 85 -10.46 -6.04 16.32
N ALA A 86 -9.36 -6.24 17.02
CA ALA A 86 -8.05 -5.74 16.61
C ALA A 86 -7.62 -6.20 15.19
N PRO A 87 -7.63 -7.49 14.83
CA PRO A 87 -7.28 -7.93 13.47
C PRO A 87 -8.30 -7.46 12.43
N ILE A 88 -9.58 -7.30 12.79
CA ILE A 88 -10.62 -6.78 11.90
C ILE A 88 -10.32 -5.33 11.54
N ILE A 89 -9.97 -4.48 12.51
CA ILE A 89 -9.58 -3.08 12.25
C ILE A 89 -8.39 -3.03 11.31
N ALA A 90 -7.32 -3.78 11.61
CA ALA A 90 -6.12 -3.77 10.78
C ALA A 90 -6.41 -4.14 9.33
N LEU A 91 -7.15 -5.23 9.10
CA LEU A 91 -7.48 -5.70 7.76
C LEU A 91 -8.45 -4.78 7.03
N THR A 92 -9.49 -4.27 7.70
CA THR A 92 -10.47 -3.38 7.06
C THR A 92 -9.83 -2.07 6.63
N CYS A 93 -8.99 -1.46 7.47
CA CYS A 93 -8.26 -0.25 7.09
C CYS A 93 -7.36 -0.47 5.87
N ALA A 94 -6.62 -1.58 5.84
CA ALA A 94 -5.77 -1.93 4.71
C ALA A 94 -6.55 -2.14 3.40
N LEU A 95 -7.73 -2.76 3.45
CA LEU A 95 -8.55 -3.00 2.27
C LEU A 95 -9.31 -1.74 1.80
N VAL A 96 -9.79 -0.91 2.73
CA VAL A 96 -10.54 0.31 2.39
C VAL A 96 -9.61 1.36 1.75
N SER A 97 -8.35 1.46 2.16
CA SER A 97 -7.38 2.38 1.56
C SER A 97 -7.18 2.12 0.06
N ILE A 98 -7.23 0.87 -0.38
CA ILE A 98 -7.09 0.49 -1.80
C ILE A 98 -8.29 0.94 -2.64
N ALA A 99 -9.48 1.08 -2.07
CA ALA A 99 -10.68 1.47 -2.81
C ALA A 99 -10.58 2.88 -3.43
N VAL A 100 -9.73 3.74 -2.89
CA VAL A 100 -9.49 5.11 -3.40
C VAL A 100 -8.44 5.15 -4.50
N VAL A 101 -7.65 4.09 -4.66
CA VAL A 101 -6.58 4.00 -5.67
C VAL A 101 -7.15 3.85 -7.08
N PRO A 102 -6.83 4.74 -8.04
CA PRO A 102 -7.18 4.56 -9.44
C PRO A 102 -6.18 3.60 -10.13
N PHE A 103 -6.69 2.51 -10.71
CA PHE A 103 -5.85 1.45 -11.28
C PHE A 103 -5.61 1.55 -12.79
N GLY A 104 -6.39 2.34 -13.52
CA GLY A 104 -6.36 2.33 -14.99
C GLY A 104 -6.73 3.65 -15.63
N ALA A 105 -7.18 3.58 -16.89
CA ALA A 105 -7.59 4.75 -17.65
C ALA A 105 -8.78 5.49 -17.02
N PHE A 106 -8.77 6.82 -17.10
CA PHE A 106 -9.80 7.68 -16.50
C PHE A 106 -11.01 7.91 -17.44
N THR A 107 -11.20 7.06 -18.45
CA THR A 107 -12.31 7.17 -19.38
C THR A 107 -13.58 6.59 -18.77
N PRO A 108 -14.65 7.40 -18.58
CA PRO A 108 -15.92 6.87 -18.08
C PRO A 108 -16.59 6.01 -19.16
N VAL A 109 -17.14 4.88 -18.75
CA VAL A 109 -17.95 4.02 -19.58
C VAL A 109 -19.42 4.28 -19.25
N THR A 110 -20.24 4.57 -20.28
CA THR A 110 -21.68 4.78 -20.10
C THR A 110 -22.42 3.45 -20.26
N VAL A 111 -23.09 3.00 -19.20
CA VAL A 111 -23.96 1.83 -19.20
C VAL A 111 -25.37 2.29 -18.84
N ASN A 112 -26.34 2.06 -19.72
CA ASN A 112 -27.75 2.46 -19.53
C ASN A 112 -27.94 3.95 -19.14
N GLY A 113 -27.14 4.85 -19.73
CA GLY A 113 -27.20 6.29 -19.44
C GLY A 113 -26.52 6.73 -18.14
N VAL A 114 -25.89 5.80 -17.42
CA VAL A 114 -25.07 6.08 -16.23
C VAL A 114 -23.60 6.05 -16.62
N SER A 115 -22.88 7.17 -16.41
CA SER A 115 -21.43 7.22 -16.60
C SER A 115 -20.72 6.65 -15.35
N VAL A 116 -19.97 5.58 -15.52
CA VAL A 116 -19.25 4.92 -14.43
C VAL A 116 -17.78 4.80 -14.78
N ASP A 117 -16.93 5.19 -13.87
CA ASP A 117 -15.49 4.95 -13.98
C ASP A 117 -15.19 3.50 -13.61
N MET A 118 -14.76 2.70 -14.58
CA MET A 118 -14.54 1.26 -14.36
C MET A 118 -13.35 0.96 -13.44
N PHE A 119 -12.28 1.77 -13.49
CA PHE A 119 -11.00 1.50 -12.83
C PHE A 119 -10.77 2.31 -11.55
N ASN A 120 -11.81 2.90 -11.02
CA ASN A 120 -11.79 3.59 -9.73
C ASN A 120 -13.07 3.26 -8.96
N VAL A 121 -12.95 2.77 -7.74
CA VAL A 121 -14.10 2.45 -6.89
C VAL A 121 -14.68 3.74 -6.32
N ALA A 122 -13.82 4.58 -5.71
CA ALA A 122 -14.21 5.84 -5.09
C ALA A 122 -13.33 6.98 -5.60
N ASN A 123 -13.91 7.93 -6.36
CA ASN A 123 -13.22 9.16 -6.73
C ASN A 123 -13.53 10.24 -5.69
N VAL A 124 -12.56 10.54 -4.84
CA VAL A 124 -12.69 11.51 -3.75
C VAL A 124 -11.72 12.66 -3.97
N ASN A 125 -12.19 13.91 -3.89
CA ASN A 125 -11.36 15.10 -4.11
C ASN A 125 -10.17 15.20 -3.13
N ILE A 126 -10.29 14.61 -1.94
CA ILE A 126 -9.25 14.54 -0.91
C ILE A 126 -8.69 13.10 -0.79
N GLY A 127 -8.61 12.37 -1.92
CA GLY A 127 -8.28 10.94 -1.93
C GLY A 127 -6.98 10.59 -1.22
N LEU A 128 -5.93 11.41 -1.38
CA LEU A 128 -4.66 11.21 -0.69
C LEU A 128 -4.81 11.29 0.83
N LEU A 129 -5.54 12.30 1.33
CA LEU A 129 -5.77 12.48 2.76
C LEU A 129 -6.61 11.32 3.34
N VAL A 130 -7.58 10.81 2.58
CA VAL A 130 -8.39 9.66 2.98
C VAL A 130 -7.53 8.41 3.13
N ILE A 131 -6.59 8.14 2.21
CA ILE A 131 -5.67 7.00 2.33
C ILE A 131 -4.84 7.13 3.61
N LEU A 132 -4.18 8.29 3.82
CA LEU A 132 -3.37 8.51 5.02
C LEU A 132 -4.18 8.40 6.32
N GLY A 133 -5.39 8.97 6.36
CA GLY A 133 -6.24 8.89 7.55
C GLY A 133 -6.72 7.46 7.85
N ILE A 134 -7.00 6.65 6.83
CA ILE A 134 -7.42 5.26 7.04
C ILE A 134 -6.24 4.39 7.48
N THR A 135 -5.05 4.59 6.90
CA THR A 135 -3.84 3.85 7.33
C THR A 135 -3.48 4.17 8.78
N SER A 136 -3.61 5.44 9.21
CA SER A 136 -3.45 5.85 10.62
C SER A 136 -4.38 5.10 11.57
N ILE A 137 -5.65 4.87 11.18
CA ILE A 137 -6.59 4.10 12.00
C ILE A 137 -6.13 2.64 12.12
N GLY A 138 -5.47 2.09 11.10
CA GLY A 138 -4.91 0.73 11.13
C GLY A 138 -3.91 0.49 12.27
N VAL A 139 -3.22 1.54 12.72
CA VAL A 139 -2.27 1.48 13.85
C VAL A 139 -2.96 1.04 15.15
N TYR A 140 -4.23 1.46 15.34
CA TYR A 140 -5.00 1.02 16.51
C TYR A 140 -5.24 -0.49 16.53
N GLY A 141 -5.35 -1.13 15.37
CA GLY A 141 -5.47 -2.59 15.31
C GLY A 141 -4.25 -3.29 15.92
N ILE A 142 -3.05 -2.78 15.67
CA ILE A 142 -1.81 -3.32 16.25
C ILE A 142 -1.70 -2.98 17.73
N ALA A 143 -2.02 -1.74 18.14
CA ALA A 143 -1.99 -1.34 19.54
C ALA A 143 -2.93 -2.19 20.40
N LEU A 144 -4.18 -2.36 19.95
CA LEU A 144 -5.20 -3.14 20.65
C LEU A 144 -4.88 -4.63 20.70
N SER A 145 -4.17 -5.17 19.68
CA SER A 145 -3.79 -6.57 19.70
C SER A 145 -2.83 -6.91 20.84
N GLY A 146 -1.81 -6.09 21.06
CA GLY A 146 -0.89 -6.29 22.18
C GLY A 146 -1.55 -6.03 23.54
N TRP A 147 -2.41 -5.02 23.63
CA TRP A 147 -3.13 -4.71 24.84
C TRP A 147 -4.08 -5.85 25.26
N SER A 148 -4.88 -6.34 24.33
CA SER A 148 -5.89 -7.38 24.59
C SER A 148 -5.31 -8.76 24.89
N SER A 149 -4.07 -9.03 24.47
CA SER A 149 -3.39 -10.31 24.66
C SER A 149 -2.98 -10.59 26.13
N ASN A 150 -2.99 -9.56 26.99
CA ASN A 150 -2.55 -9.63 28.38
C ASN A 150 -1.19 -10.35 28.58
N ASN A 151 -0.29 -10.19 27.60
CA ASN A 151 1.05 -10.72 27.62
C ASN A 151 2.07 -9.58 27.54
N LYS A 152 3.06 -9.56 28.44
CA LYS A 152 4.09 -8.51 28.50
C LYS A 152 4.90 -8.37 27.20
N PHE A 153 5.20 -9.46 26.51
CA PHE A 153 5.95 -9.44 25.27
C PHE A 153 5.08 -8.91 24.11
N ALA A 154 3.81 -9.31 24.04
CA ALA A 154 2.87 -8.80 23.07
C ALA A 154 2.63 -7.29 23.27
N LEU A 155 2.48 -6.82 24.50
CA LEU A 155 2.33 -5.41 24.82
C LEU A 155 3.56 -4.59 24.44
N LEU A 156 4.76 -5.05 24.77
CA LEU A 156 6.01 -4.37 24.39
C LEU A 156 6.18 -4.33 22.86
N GLY A 157 5.86 -5.43 22.17
CA GLY A 157 5.89 -5.49 20.70
C GLY A 157 4.93 -4.50 20.06
N SER A 158 3.69 -4.43 20.54
CA SER A 158 2.69 -3.49 19.99
C SER A 158 3.04 -2.03 20.28
N LEU A 159 3.57 -1.70 21.45
CA LEU A 159 4.02 -0.33 21.76
C LEU A 159 5.21 0.10 20.88
N ARG A 160 6.15 -0.81 20.61
CA ARG A 160 7.26 -0.55 19.67
C ARG A 160 6.73 -0.35 18.24
N ALA A 161 5.81 -1.19 17.78
CA ALA A 161 5.18 -1.08 16.47
C ALA A 161 4.44 0.25 16.30
N THR A 162 3.57 0.59 17.24
CA THR A 162 2.77 1.82 17.17
C THR A 162 3.60 3.07 17.22
N SER A 163 4.61 3.13 18.10
CA SER A 163 5.53 4.29 18.15
C SER A 163 6.33 4.44 16.87
N GLN A 164 6.76 3.35 16.24
CA GLN A 164 7.42 3.35 14.94
C GLN A 164 6.49 3.88 13.86
N MET A 165 5.30 3.29 13.69
CA MET A 165 4.34 3.67 12.65
C MET A 165 3.96 5.15 12.75
N ILE A 166 3.55 5.64 13.93
CA ILE A 166 3.19 7.05 14.14
C ILE A 166 4.35 8.00 13.80
N SER A 167 5.58 7.65 14.19
CA SER A 167 6.74 8.49 13.93
C SER A 167 7.08 8.59 12.44
N TYR A 168 6.99 7.49 11.72
CA TYR A 168 7.30 7.45 10.30
C TYR A 168 6.16 7.94 9.42
N GLU A 169 4.91 7.84 9.86
CA GLU A 169 3.75 8.42 9.19
C GLU A 169 3.88 9.94 9.04
N LEU A 170 4.42 10.64 10.05
CA LEU A 170 4.71 12.08 9.94
C LEU A 170 5.69 12.37 8.81
N ALA A 171 6.79 11.63 8.74
CA ALA A 171 7.79 11.82 7.68
C ALA A 171 7.21 11.46 6.29
N LEU A 172 6.40 10.40 6.22
CA LEU A 172 5.70 9.98 5.01
C LEU A 172 4.74 11.08 4.54
N GLY A 173 3.85 11.56 5.40
CA GLY A 173 2.90 12.62 5.08
C GLY A 173 3.60 13.90 4.58
N LEU A 174 4.65 14.34 5.27
CA LEU A 174 5.43 15.52 4.86
C LEU A 174 6.11 15.32 3.50
N SER A 175 6.61 14.13 3.17
CA SER A 175 7.22 13.84 1.88
C SER A 175 6.25 14.03 0.70
N LEU A 176 4.95 13.79 0.93
CA LEU A 176 3.90 13.91 -0.07
C LEU A 176 3.43 15.36 -0.28
N VAL A 177 3.60 16.24 0.70
CA VAL A 177 3.18 17.65 0.60
C VAL A 177 3.83 18.34 -0.60
N GLY A 178 5.10 18.06 -0.90
CA GLY A 178 5.81 18.63 -2.05
C GLY A 178 5.15 18.27 -3.39
N VAL A 179 4.64 17.04 -3.52
CA VAL A 179 3.90 16.59 -4.73
C VAL A 179 2.54 17.30 -4.82
N VAL A 180 1.82 17.41 -3.69
CA VAL A 180 0.53 18.09 -3.61
C VAL A 180 0.66 19.58 -3.96
N LEU A 181 1.68 20.28 -3.46
CA LEU A 181 1.97 21.67 -3.80
C LEU A 181 2.19 21.86 -5.30
N ARG A 182 2.87 20.91 -5.95
CA ARG A 182 3.11 20.96 -7.39
C ARG A 182 1.85 20.68 -8.21
N ALA A 183 1.04 19.71 -7.79
CA ALA A 183 -0.20 19.33 -8.47
C ALA A 183 -1.39 20.24 -8.14
N GLN A 184 -1.31 21.01 -7.06
CA GLN A 184 -2.37 21.89 -6.52
C GLN A 184 -3.70 21.14 -6.28
N SER A 185 -3.64 19.83 -6.06
CA SER A 185 -4.80 18.97 -5.81
C SER A 185 -4.46 17.83 -4.86
N LEU A 186 -5.44 17.41 -4.05
CA LEU A 186 -5.37 16.19 -3.23
C LEU A 186 -6.04 15.00 -3.92
N ASN A 187 -6.65 15.22 -5.08
CA ASN A 187 -7.26 14.17 -5.88
C ASN A 187 -6.16 13.39 -6.62
N LEU A 188 -6.14 12.08 -6.44
CA LEU A 188 -5.13 11.22 -7.06
C LEU A 188 -5.16 11.25 -8.59
N ARG A 189 -6.35 11.45 -9.19
CA ARG A 189 -6.48 11.58 -10.66
C ARG A 189 -5.80 12.84 -11.17
N ASP A 190 -6.02 13.98 -10.52
CA ASP A 190 -5.43 15.26 -10.93
C ASP A 190 -3.91 15.21 -10.81
N ILE A 191 -3.41 14.58 -9.72
CA ILE A 191 -1.96 14.37 -9.52
C ILE A 191 -1.38 13.51 -10.66
N VAL A 192 -2.08 12.46 -11.07
CA VAL A 192 -1.65 11.62 -12.21
C VAL A 192 -1.77 12.39 -13.52
N ALA A 193 -2.86 13.13 -13.73
CA ALA A 193 -3.05 13.94 -14.93
C ALA A 193 -1.96 15.00 -15.10
N SER A 194 -1.49 15.61 -14.00
CA SER A 194 -0.39 16.58 -14.04
C SER A 194 0.96 15.97 -14.47
N GLN A 195 1.10 14.65 -14.40
CA GLN A 195 2.27 13.89 -14.80
C GLN A 195 2.14 13.28 -16.22
N SER A 196 0.98 13.40 -16.86
CA SER A 196 0.75 12.90 -18.21
C SER A 196 1.35 13.84 -19.27
N GLY A 197 1.84 13.31 -20.38
CA GLY A 197 2.25 14.09 -21.53
C GLY A 197 3.59 13.70 -22.15
N HIS A 198 4.70 13.82 -21.45
CA HIS A 198 6.04 13.62 -22.03
C HIS A 198 6.74 12.31 -21.59
N GLY A 199 5.99 11.27 -21.26
CA GLY A 199 6.56 10.00 -20.78
C GLY A 199 7.28 10.17 -19.43
N MET A 200 8.38 9.48 -19.22
CA MET A 200 9.13 9.49 -17.95
C MET A 200 9.58 10.88 -17.50
N ARG A 201 9.83 11.83 -18.44
CA ARG A 201 10.32 13.17 -18.10
C ARG A 201 9.29 14.02 -17.35
N SER A 202 7.99 13.73 -17.49
CA SER A 202 6.91 14.43 -16.79
C SER A 202 6.65 13.88 -15.39
N TRP A 203 7.21 12.73 -15.03
CA TRP A 203 7.00 12.11 -13.74
C TRP A 203 7.61 12.97 -12.61
N ASN A 204 6.90 13.04 -11.50
CA ASN A 204 7.30 13.87 -10.36
C ASN A 204 8.70 13.50 -9.83
N ILE A 205 9.12 12.24 -9.91
CA ILE A 205 10.45 11.81 -9.44
C ILE A 205 11.59 12.59 -10.12
N PHE A 206 11.42 12.99 -11.39
CA PHE A 206 12.40 13.79 -12.12
C PHE A 206 12.19 15.30 -11.95
N GLY A 207 11.23 15.71 -11.14
CA GLY A 207 10.89 17.11 -10.85
C GLY A 207 11.83 17.83 -9.87
N GLY A 208 13.13 17.52 -9.88
CA GLY A 208 14.14 18.16 -9.03
C GLY A 208 14.06 17.72 -7.56
N LEU A 209 13.56 18.57 -6.66
CA LEU A 209 13.47 18.26 -5.23
C LEU A 209 12.53 17.08 -4.90
N GLN A 210 11.64 16.71 -5.81
CA GLN A 210 10.74 15.57 -5.63
C GLN A 210 11.47 14.22 -5.63
N PHE A 211 12.70 14.17 -6.19
CA PHE A 211 13.58 13.02 -6.06
C PHE A 211 13.94 12.74 -4.59
N VAL A 212 14.26 13.79 -3.83
CA VAL A 212 14.53 13.66 -2.39
C VAL A 212 13.26 13.26 -1.63
N ALA A 213 12.12 13.86 -1.97
CA ALA A 213 10.81 13.49 -1.39
C ALA A 213 10.48 12.01 -1.61
N PHE A 214 10.78 11.48 -2.80
CA PHE A 214 10.59 10.05 -3.09
C PHE A 214 11.41 9.13 -2.19
N PHE A 215 12.69 9.45 -1.94
CA PHE A 215 13.51 8.64 -1.03
C PHE A 215 13.02 8.71 0.42
N ILE A 216 12.59 9.89 0.89
CA ILE A 216 11.99 10.03 2.23
C ILE A 216 10.72 9.18 2.30
N TYR A 217 9.86 9.29 1.29
CA TYR A 217 8.65 8.48 1.18
C TYR A 217 8.96 6.98 1.23
N LEU A 218 9.91 6.52 0.42
CA LEU A 218 10.28 5.11 0.33
C LEU A 218 10.74 4.57 1.69
N MET A 219 11.64 5.29 2.39
CA MET A 219 12.13 4.88 3.71
C MET A 219 11.01 4.88 4.76
N ALA A 220 10.17 5.90 4.76
CA ALA A 220 9.04 5.98 5.68
C ALA A 220 8.01 4.86 5.41
N ALA A 221 7.74 4.56 4.16
CA ALA A 221 6.85 3.49 3.73
C ALA A 221 7.30 2.10 4.18
N TYR A 222 8.62 1.82 4.12
CA TYR A 222 9.18 0.58 4.67
C TYR A 222 8.98 0.48 6.18
N ALA A 223 9.16 1.58 6.89
CA ALA A 223 8.98 1.60 8.33
C ALA A 223 7.50 1.49 8.75
N GLU A 224 6.58 2.06 7.98
CA GLU A 224 5.13 1.97 8.22
C GLU A 224 4.59 0.56 8.01
N THR A 225 5.13 -0.16 7.02
CA THR A 225 4.72 -1.55 6.75
C THR A 225 5.41 -2.58 7.66
N ASN A 226 6.18 -2.15 8.67
CA ASN A 226 6.90 -3.01 9.62
C ASN A 226 7.74 -4.12 8.94
N ARG A 227 8.27 -3.86 7.72
CA ARG A 227 9.09 -4.82 6.98
C ARG A 227 10.58 -4.65 7.24
N SER A 228 11.32 -5.77 7.20
CA SER A 228 12.78 -5.70 7.28
C SER A 228 13.35 -4.71 6.26
N PRO A 229 14.27 -3.80 6.66
CA PRO A 229 15.10 -3.82 7.88
C PRO A 229 14.46 -3.18 9.13
N PHE A 230 13.20 -2.70 9.05
CA PHE A 230 12.49 -1.98 10.11
C PHE A 230 11.49 -2.89 10.86
N ASP A 231 11.65 -4.20 10.81
CA ASP A 231 10.82 -5.24 11.42
C ASP A 231 11.19 -5.44 12.92
N LEU A 232 11.00 -4.39 13.70
CA LEU A 232 11.28 -4.41 15.14
C LEU A 232 10.12 -5.01 15.97
N PRO A 233 8.86 -4.90 15.54
CA PRO A 233 7.73 -5.48 16.27
C PRO A 233 7.75 -7.01 16.32
N GLU A 234 8.26 -7.65 15.25
CA GLU A 234 8.31 -9.11 15.10
C GLU A 234 9.65 -9.71 15.52
N ALA A 235 10.57 -8.90 16.10
CA ALA A 235 11.91 -9.35 16.42
C ALA A 235 11.90 -10.67 17.20
N GLU A 236 11.93 -11.81 16.50
CA GLU A 236 11.84 -13.17 17.07
C GLU A 236 12.91 -13.42 18.14
N SER A 237 14.07 -12.80 17.99
CA SER A 237 15.19 -12.93 18.95
C SER A 237 14.95 -12.16 20.25
N GLU A 238 14.08 -11.14 20.29
CA GLU A 238 13.85 -10.28 21.44
C GLU A 238 12.44 -10.45 22.05
N LEU A 239 11.40 -10.58 21.23
CA LEU A 239 10.00 -10.50 21.62
C LEU A 239 9.16 -11.73 21.23
N VAL A 240 9.80 -12.85 20.85
CA VAL A 240 9.19 -14.10 20.38
C VAL A 240 8.49 -13.92 19.05
N ALA A 241 7.30 -13.29 19.02
CA ALA A 241 6.57 -12.94 17.79
C ALA A 241 5.85 -11.58 17.94
N GLY A 242 6.24 -10.77 18.94
CA GLY A 242 5.69 -9.44 19.14
C GLY A 242 4.19 -9.42 19.41
N TYR A 243 3.47 -8.49 18.75
CA TYR A 243 2.05 -8.23 18.99
C TYR A 243 1.12 -9.40 18.61
N HIS A 244 1.54 -10.31 17.72
CA HIS A 244 0.74 -11.43 17.26
C HIS A 244 1.08 -12.77 17.92
N THR A 245 1.89 -12.77 18.99
CA THR A 245 2.33 -13.98 19.70
C THR A 245 1.18 -14.90 20.13
N GLU A 246 0.09 -14.31 20.61
CA GLU A 246 -1.08 -15.05 21.10
C GLU A 246 -2.11 -15.36 20.03
N TYR A 247 -1.94 -14.80 18.82
CA TYR A 247 -2.90 -14.97 17.72
C TYR A 247 -2.67 -16.27 16.96
N SER A 248 -3.74 -16.96 16.63
CA SER A 248 -3.74 -18.22 15.88
C SER A 248 -4.77 -18.19 14.75
N SER A 249 -4.75 -19.17 13.85
CA SER A 249 -5.77 -19.39 12.83
C SER A 249 -6.01 -18.16 11.93
N MET A 250 -7.28 -17.87 11.63
CA MET A 250 -7.68 -16.75 10.77
C MET A 250 -7.34 -15.38 11.35
N LYS A 251 -7.30 -15.22 12.68
CA LYS A 251 -6.93 -13.93 13.31
C LYS A 251 -5.49 -13.56 13.01
N PHE A 252 -4.56 -14.51 13.07
CA PHE A 252 -3.18 -14.33 12.62
C PHE A 252 -3.12 -14.02 11.12
N ALA A 253 -3.89 -14.78 10.30
CA ALA A 253 -3.96 -14.55 8.87
C ALA A 253 -4.43 -13.12 8.52
N MET A 254 -5.39 -12.55 9.28
CA MET A 254 -5.88 -11.19 9.06
C MET A 254 -4.80 -10.13 9.24
N PHE A 255 -3.95 -10.23 10.27
CA PHE A 255 -2.81 -9.32 10.43
C PHE A 255 -1.82 -9.46 9.28
N PHE A 256 -1.49 -10.67 8.91
CA PHE A 256 -0.58 -10.95 7.80
C PHE A 256 -1.11 -10.42 6.47
N MET A 257 -2.41 -10.62 6.19
CA MET A 257 -3.06 -10.06 5.01
C MET A 257 -3.08 -8.52 5.03
N ALA A 258 -3.32 -7.91 6.20
CA ALA A 258 -3.31 -6.45 6.36
C ALA A 258 -1.93 -5.86 6.05
N GLU A 259 -0.87 -6.48 6.52
CA GLU A 259 0.51 -6.06 6.28
C GLU A 259 0.86 -6.09 4.78
N TYR A 260 0.55 -7.19 4.08
CA TYR A 260 0.78 -7.26 2.63
C TYR A 260 -0.14 -6.33 1.84
N ALA A 261 -1.38 -6.13 2.28
CA ALA A 261 -2.29 -5.16 1.66
C ALA A 261 -1.75 -3.72 1.81
N ASN A 262 -1.25 -3.35 2.99
CA ASN A 262 -0.59 -2.05 3.20
C ASN A 262 0.65 -1.90 2.31
N MET A 263 1.47 -2.93 2.16
CA MET A 263 2.63 -2.92 1.26
C MET A 263 2.22 -2.66 -0.20
N ILE A 264 1.12 -3.28 -0.66
CA ILE A 264 0.56 -3.02 -1.99
C ILE A 264 0.04 -1.58 -2.07
N THR A 265 -0.72 -1.10 -1.08
CA THR A 265 -1.28 0.26 -1.05
C THR A 265 -0.18 1.32 -1.14
N VAL A 266 0.87 1.20 -0.33
CA VAL A 266 2.00 2.13 -0.35
C VAL A 266 2.73 2.09 -1.69
N SER A 267 2.89 0.92 -2.30
CA SER A 267 3.46 0.77 -3.64
C SER A 267 2.58 1.42 -4.71
N CYS A 268 1.26 1.33 -4.59
CA CYS A 268 0.31 2.02 -5.48
C CYS A 268 0.42 3.54 -5.31
N VAL A 269 0.46 4.05 -4.08
CA VAL A 269 0.62 5.49 -3.79
C VAL A 269 1.94 6.02 -4.36
N ALA A 270 3.06 5.30 -4.17
CA ALA A 270 4.34 5.63 -4.78
C ALA A 270 4.24 5.77 -6.31
N THR A 271 3.58 4.78 -6.94
CA THR A 271 3.38 4.74 -8.40
C THR A 271 2.55 5.92 -8.88
N LEU A 272 1.45 6.28 -8.19
CA LEU A 272 0.57 7.39 -8.57
C LEU A 272 1.26 8.75 -8.40
N LEU A 273 1.95 8.94 -7.29
CA LEU A 273 2.48 10.26 -6.92
C LEU A 273 3.83 10.59 -7.60
N PHE A 274 4.68 9.60 -7.81
CA PHE A 274 6.05 9.81 -8.31
C PHE A 274 6.29 9.28 -9.71
N PHE A 275 5.56 8.25 -10.15
CA PHE A 275 5.80 7.56 -11.43
C PHE A 275 4.64 7.68 -12.42
N GLY A 276 3.76 8.66 -12.23
CA GLY A 276 2.67 8.97 -13.17
C GLY A 276 1.57 7.90 -13.26
N GLY A 277 1.43 7.03 -12.26
CA GLY A 277 0.35 6.03 -12.20
C GLY A 277 0.26 5.13 -13.42
N PRO A 278 -0.90 5.08 -14.10
CA PRO A 278 -1.12 4.25 -15.29
C PRO A 278 -0.44 4.77 -16.57
N SER A 279 0.22 5.95 -16.54
CA SER A 279 0.85 6.53 -17.74
C SER A 279 2.00 5.65 -18.25
N SER A 280 2.13 5.57 -19.59
CA SER A 280 3.21 4.85 -20.26
C SER A 280 4.56 5.51 -19.97
N PRO A 281 5.63 4.75 -19.65
CA PRO A 281 6.98 5.28 -19.54
C PRO A 281 7.54 5.73 -20.90
N LEU A 282 7.03 5.16 -21.99
CA LEU A 282 7.50 5.43 -23.35
C LEU A 282 6.86 6.69 -23.96
N GLY A 283 5.87 7.32 -23.30
CA GLY A 283 5.21 8.53 -23.77
C GLY A 283 4.66 8.37 -25.20
N HIS A 284 5.02 9.29 -26.07
CA HIS A 284 4.53 9.31 -27.47
C HIS A 284 5.04 8.19 -28.40
N LEU A 285 5.97 7.34 -27.92
CA LEU A 285 6.46 6.21 -28.74
C LEU A 285 5.41 5.12 -28.92
N LEU A 286 4.41 5.06 -28.05
CA LEU A 286 3.22 4.24 -28.24
C LEU A 286 2.02 5.18 -28.35
N PRO A 287 1.43 5.34 -29.55
CA PRO A 287 0.24 6.18 -29.70
C PRO A 287 -0.89 5.64 -28.84
N ASP A 288 -1.67 6.54 -28.23
CA ASP A 288 -2.76 6.22 -27.31
C ASP A 288 -3.85 5.29 -27.96
N ASN A 289 -3.89 5.23 -29.29
CA ASN A 289 -4.80 4.39 -30.08
C ASN A 289 -4.15 3.11 -30.66
N PHE A 290 -2.97 2.72 -30.19
CA PHE A 290 -2.30 1.52 -30.69
C PHE A 290 -3.08 0.25 -30.33
N GLY A 291 -3.64 -0.42 -31.34
CA GLY A 291 -4.26 -1.73 -31.16
C GLY A 291 -5.76 -1.75 -30.83
N GLY A 292 -6.47 -0.63 -30.97
CA GLY A 292 -7.93 -0.58 -30.81
C GLY A 292 -8.42 -0.37 -29.36
N PRO A 293 -9.76 -0.28 -29.13
CA PRO A 293 -10.32 0.15 -27.85
C PRO A 293 -10.02 -0.78 -26.66
N ILE A 294 -9.79 -2.06 -26.91
CA ILE A 294 -9.45 -3.02 -25.85
C ILE A 294 -8.02 -2.79 -25.34
N LEU A 295 -7.06 -2.60 -26.26
CA LEU A 295 -5.67 -2.36 -25.86
C LEU A 295 -5.49 -1.00 -25.18
N THR A 296 -6.19 0.04 -25.59
CA THR A 296 -6.17 1.35 -24.93
C THR A 296 -6.67 1.30 -23.49
N ALA A 297 -7.57 0.38 -23.16
CA ALA A 297 -8.02 0.15 -21.78
C ALA A 297 -7.05 -0.71 -20.98
N VAL A 298 -6.41 -1.72 -21.59
CA VAL A 298 -5.55 -2.70 -20.91
C VAL A 298 -4.14 -2.17 -20.65
N PHE A 299 -3.54 -1.42 -21.58
CA PHE A 299 -2.17 -0.90 -21.43
C PHE A 299 -1.95 -0.06 -20.18
N PRO A 300 -2.81 0.89 -19.80
CA PRO A 300 -2.65 1.66 -18.58
C PRO A 300 -2.62 0.79 -17.31
N ILE A 301 -3.48 -0.23 -17.26
CA ILE A 301 -3.52 -1.18 -16.15
C ILE A 301 -2.22 -1.98 -16.09
N LEU A 302 -1.75 -2.46 -17.23
CA LEU A 302 -0.51 -3.24 -17.32
C LEU A 302 0.69 -2.42 -16.86
N TRP A 303 0.82 -1.17 -17.29
CA TRP A 303 1.88 -0.27 -16.84
C TRP A 303 1.80 0.02 -15.34
N PHE A 304 0.59 0.23 -14.82
CA PHE A 304 0.38 0.43 -13.39
C PHE A 304 0.83 -0.80 -12.59
N VAL A 305 0.33 -1.98 -12.94
CA VAL A 305 0.67 -3.24 -12.27
C VAL A 305 2.16 -3.53 -12.35
N LEU A 306 2.81 -3.26 -13.49
CA LEU A 306 4.24 -3.49 -13.68
C LEU A 306 5.09 -2.59 -12.78
N LYS A 307 4.71 -1.32 -12.60
CA LYS A 307 5.37 -0.39 -11.66
C LYS A 307 5.16 -0.83 -10.21
N VAL A 308 3.95 -1.21 -9.82
CA VAL A 308 3.66 -1.73 -8.47
C VAL A 308 4.46 -3.01 -8.22
N LEU A 309 4.53 -3.92 -9.19
CA LEU A 309 5.34 -5.14 -9.08
C LEU A 309 6.82 -4.81 -8.88
N ALA A 310 7.36 -3.79 -9.56
CA ALA A 310 8.74 -3.35 -9.36
C ALA A 310 9.00 -2.90 -7.92
N PHE A 311 8.06 -2.16 -7.31
CA PHE A 311 8.15 -1.81 -5.88
C PHE A 311 8.07 -3.03 -4.97
N LEU A 312 7.16 -3.95 -5.23
CA LEU A 312 7.05 -5.19 -4.45
C LEU A 312 8.34 -6.02 -4.54
N LEU A 313 8.95 -6.12 -5.72
CA LEU A 313 10.26 -6.76 -5.89
C LEU A 313 11.36 -6.03 -5.13
N LEU A 314 11.34 -4.69 -5.11
CA LEU A 314 12.26 -3.89 -4.31
C LEU A 314 12.11 -4.19 -2.81
N TYR A 315 10.86 -4.29 -2.29
CA TYR A 315 10.58 -4.69 -0.92
C TYR A 315 11.20 -6.05 -0.58
N ILE A 316 11.01 -7.03 -1.45
CA ILE A 316 11.54 -8.37 -1.25
C ILE A 316 13.08 -8.37 -1.31
N TRP A 317 13.66 -7.61 -2.23
CA TRP A 317 15.10 -7.52 -2.38
C TRP A 317 15.76 -6.89 -1.14
N VAL A 318 15.23 -5.77 -0.68
CA VAL A 318 15.71 -5.10 0.54
C VAL A 318 15.60 -6.02 1.75
N ARG A 319 14.49 -6.75 1.90
CA ARG A 319 14.32 -7.74 2.97
C ARG A 319 15.39 -8.83 2.94
N GLY A 320 15.80 -9.26 1.76
CA GLY A 320 16.79 -10.32 1.59
C GLY A 320 18.25 -9.88 1.74
N THR A 321 18.54 -8.56 1.74
CA THR A 321 19.91 -8.04 1.66
C THR A 321 20.33 -7.23 2.88
N LEU A 322 19.42 -6.42 3.45
CA LEU A 322 19.77 -5.51 4.54
C LEU A 322 19.60 -6.18 5.92
N PRO A 323 20.55 -5.94 6.85
CA PRO A 323 20.40 -6.37 8.24
C PRO A 323 19.35 -5.51 8.96
N ARG A 324 18.80 -6.06 10.04
CA ARG A 324 17.82 -5.38 10.89
C ARG A 324 18.48 -4.25 11.71
N PHE A 325 17.77 -3.11 11.84
CA PHE A 325 18.21 -1.99 12.68
C PHE A 325 17.83 -2.19 14.15
N ARG A 326 18.55 -1.49 15.06
CA ARG A 326 18.15 -1.38 16.46
C ARG A 326 17.07 -0.29 16.60
N TYR A 327 16.21 -0.44 17.62
CA TYR A 327 15.10 0.49 17.88
C TYR A 327 15.58 1.95 18.05
N ASP A 328 16.66 2.18 18.82
CA ASP A 328 17.23 3.52 19.07
C ASP A 328 17.69 4.18 17.77
N GLN A 329 18.36 3.41 16.90
CA GLN A 329 18.85 3.89 15.61
C GLN A 329 17.68 4.24 14.69
N LEU A 330 16.66 3.38 14.65
CA LEU A 330 15.46 3.61 13.86
C LEU A 330 14.75 4.90 14.27
N MET A 331 14.42 5.04 15.56
CA MET A 331 13.73 6.25 16.04
C MET A 331 14.58 7.51 15.85
N GLY A 332 15.91 7.42 16.10
CA GLY A 332 16.84 8.51 15.82
C GLY A 332 16.88 8.91 14.34
N PHE A 333 16.85 7.94 13.43
CA PHE A 333 16.83 8.18 11.99
C PHE A 333 15.54 8.89 11.54
N GLY A 334 14.37 8.45 12.03
CA GLY A 334 13.09 9.10 11.72
C GLY A 334 13.03 10.57 12.17
N TRP A 335 13.32 10.81 13.45
CA TRP A 335 13.17 12.13 14.05
C TRP A 335 14.31 13.10 13.73
N LYS A 336 15.57 12.66 13.74
CA LYS A 336 16.75 13.53 13.58
C LYS A 336 17.14 13.72 12.11
N PHE A 337 16.75 12.83 11.22
CA PHE A 337 17.18 12.84 9.82
C PHE A 337 16.01 13.00 8.84
N LEU A 338 15.06 12.07 8.81
CA LEU A 338 13.97 12.10 7.81
C LEU A 338 13.04 13.29 7.98
N LEU A 339 12.59 13.57 9.18
CA LEU A 339 11.64 14.65 9.45
C LEU A 339 12.23 16.04 9.12
N PRO A 340 13.45 16.41 9.56
CA PRO A 340 14.03 17.71 9.17
C PRO A 340 14.26 17.83 7.67
N ILE A 341 14.71 16.78 6.99
CA ILE A 341 14.91 16.81 5.53
C ILE A 341 13.57 16.96 4.81
N ALA A 342 12.51 16.27 5.26
CA ALA A 342 11.17 16.43 4.71
C ALA A 342 10.66 17.88 4.84
N MET A 343 10.83 18.50 5.99
CA MET A 343 10.46 19.91 6.21
C MET A 343 11.26 20.86 5.30
N LEU A 344 12.58 20.68 5.21
CA LEU A 344 13.42 21.46 4.32
C LEU A 344 13.03 21.30 2.85
N ASN A 345 12.67 20.08 2.45
CA ASN A 345 12.19 19.79 1.09
C ASN A 345 10.90 20.57 0.77
N ILE A 346 9.94 20.62 1.70
CA ILE A 346 8.69 21.36 1.52
C ILE A 346 8.97 22.86 1.36
N ILE A 347 9.79 23.44 2.26
CA ILE A 347 10.15 24.86 2.21
C ILE A 347 10.85 25.19 0.89
N ALA A 348 11.82 24.38 0.48
CA ALA A 348 12.52 24.58 -0.77
C ALA A 348 11.60 24.43 -2.00
N THR A 349 10.69 23.46 -1.99
CA THR A 349 9.72 23.26 -3.07
C THR A 349 8.75 24.43 -3.15
N SER A 350 8.21 24.91 -2.03
CA SER A 350 7.30 26.06 -2.00
C SER A 350 7.98 27.34 -2.48
N LEU A 351 9.24 27.58 -2.09
CA LEU A 351 10.03 28.72 -2.54
C LEU A 351 10.26 28.69 -4.05
N ILE A 352 10.64 27.53 -4.62
CA ILE A 352 10.84 27.39 -6.06
C ILE A 352 9.53 27.63 -6.84
N LEU A 353 8.40 27.14 -6.32
CA LEU A 353 7.10 27.37 -6.96
C LEU A 353 6.69 28.83 -6.89
N ALA A 354 6.91 29.52 -5.76
CA ALA A 354 6.65 30.94 -5.61
C ALA A 354 7.51 31.79 -6.56
N LEU A 355 8.80 31.47 -6.70
CA LEU A 355 9.70 32.18 -7.63
C LEU A 355 9.32 31.96 -9.10
N ARG A 356 8.76 30.81 -9.43
CA ARG A 356 8.29 30.52 -10.81
C ARG A 356 6.94 31.17 -11.14
N ALA A 357 6.09 31.38 -10.13
CA ALA A 357 4.80 32.04 -10.31
C ALA A 357 4.92 33.54 -10.61
N GLY A 358 6.10 34.15 -10.34
CA GLY A 358 6.34 35.57 -10.51
C GLY A 358 5.64 36.41 -9.41
N PRO A 359 5.92 37.72 -9.33
CA PRO A 359 5.14 38.64 -8.50
C PRO A 359 3.74 38.76 -9.06
N ALA A 360 2.73 38.54 -8.21
CA ALA A 360 1.31 38.71 -8.53
C ALA A 360 0.97 40.15 -8.83
#